data_31a8fb788cc3c0bed77cc5368869761d
#
_entry.id   31a8fb788cc3c0bed77cc5368869761d
#
_cell.length_a   1.000
_cell.length_b   1.000
_cell.length_c   1.000
_cell.angle_alpha   90.00
_cell.angle_beta   90.00
_cell.angle_gamma   90.00
#
_symmetry.space_group_name_H-M   'P 1'
#
loop_
_entity.id
_entity.type
_entity.pdbx_description
1 polymer ?
#
loop_
_entity_poly.entity_id
_entity_poly.type
_entity_poly.pdbx_seq_one_letter_code
_entity_poly.pdbx_strand_id
1 'polypeptide(L)'
;MLLEEEIEKALSLKEEPKSFLLMINLVVLARKNNISNEEIKATLLNLFVKYYEEGENNNDESRDKADKIADLLDVIAYDRI
;
A
#
# COMPACT_ATOMS: atom_id res chain seq x y z
N MET A 1 12.53 -3.31 9.72
CA MET A 1 11.57 -3.54 8.62
C MET A 1 11.40 -2.28 7.81
N LEU A 2 11.61 -2.34 6.51
CA LEU A 2 11.30 -1.22 5.63
C LEU A 2 9.89 -1.42 5.10
N LEU A 3 8.94 -0.64 5.61
CA LEU A 3 7.53 -0.78 5.26
C LEU A 3 7.30 -0.66 3.75
N GLU A 4 7.99 0.27 3.11
CA GLU A 4 7.87 0.46 1.66
C GLU A 4 8.18 -0.81 0.88
N GLU A 5 9.30 -1.47 1.21
CA GLU A 5 9.70 -2.71 0.54
C GLU A 5 8.70 -3.84 0.77
N GLU A 6 8.19 -3.95 2.00
CA GLU A 6 7.22 -4.99 2.33
C GLU A 6 5.90 -4.77 1.60
N ILE A 7 5.45 -3.53 1.50
CA ILE A 7 4.25 -3.19 0.74
C ILE A 7 4.45 -3.51 -0.74
N GLU A 8 5.61 -3.19 -1.30
CA GLU A 8 5.90 -3.52 -2.70
C GLU A 8 5.87 -5.02 -2.96
N LYS A 9 6.40 -5.82 -2.02
CA LYS A 9 6.33 -7.28 -2.13
C LYS A 9 4.89 -7.78 -2.12
N ALA A 10 4.06 -7.22 -1.24
CA ALA A 10 2.65 -7.59 -1.17
C ALA A 10 1.92 -7.23 -2.46
N LEU A 11 2.22 -6.06 -3.04
CA LEU A 11 1.64 -5.63 -4.29
C LEU A 11 2.03 -6.51 -5.47
N SER A 12 3.17 -7.18 -5.39
CA SER A 12 3.64 -8.08 -6.44
C SER A 12 2.90 -9.41 -6.46
N LEU A 13 2.17 -9.74 -5.39
CA LEU A 13 1.35 -10.95 -5.35
C LEU A 13 0.12 -10.75 -6.23
N LYS A 14 -0.12 -11.72 -7.12
CA LYS A 14 -1.26 -11.65 -8.04
C LYS A 14 -2.51 -12.33 -7.50
N GLU A 15 -2.47 -12.82 -6.27
CA GLU A 15 -3.60 -13.48 -5.63
C GLU A 15 -4.45 -12.50 -4.84
N GLU A 16 -5.61 -12.14 -5.37
CA GLU A 16 -6.61 -11.36 -4.65
C GLU A 16 -7.58 -12.31 -3.94
N PRO A 17 -8.05 -12.03 -2.75
CA PRO A 17 -7.79 -10.83 -1.93
C PRO A 17 -6.57 -10.93 -0.99
N LYS A 18 -5.76 -11.96 -1.12
CA LYS A 18 -4.61 -12.19 -0.21
C LYS A 18 -3.63 -11.02 -0.21
N SER A 19 -3.37 -10.44 -1.38
CA SER A 19 -2.47 -9.30 -1.52
C SER A 19 -2.92 -8.13 -0.63
N PHE A 20 -4.19 -7.79 -0.69
CA PHE A 20 -4.75 -6.68 0.08
C PHE A 20 -4.73 -6.98 1.58
N LEU A 21 -5.10 -8.20 1.97
CA LEU A 21 -5.07 -8.62 3.38
C LEU A 21 -3.66 -8.57 3.95
N LEU A 22 -2.68 -8.95 3.15
CA LEU A 22 -1.28 -8.87 3.56
C LEU A 22 -0.85 -7.43 3.80
N MET A 23 -1.27 -6.49 2.95
CA MET A 23 -0.99 -5.08 3.15
C MET A 23 -1.63 -4.54 4.43
N ILE A 24 -2.85 -4.94 4.75
CA ILE A 24 -3.51 -4.57 6.00
C ILE A 24 -2.69 -5.09 7.18
N ASN A 25 -2.25 -6.34 7.13
CA ASN A 25 -1.42 -6.92 8.19
C ASN A 25 -0.10 -6.15 8.36
N LEU A 26 0.50 -5.71 7.26
CA LEU A 26 1.74 -4.93 7.33
C LEU A 26 1.51 -3.57 8.00
N VAL A 27 0.37 -2.93 7.76
CA VAL A 27 0.02 -1.67 8.44
C VAL A 27 -0.14 -1.91 9.94
N VAL A 28 -0.85 -2.96 10.32
CA VAL A 28 -1.03 -3.32 11.74
C VAL A 28 0.32 -3.58 12.40
N LEU A 29 1.19 -4.33 11.73
CA LEU A 29 2.52 -4.63 12.24
C LEU A 29 3.36 -3.37 12.39
N ALA A 30 3.29 -2.46 11.44
CA ALA A 30 4.00 -1.19 11.51
C ALA A 30 3.56 -0.38 12.74
N ARG A 31 2.26 -0.34 13.02
CA ARG A 31 1.72 0.33 14.22
C ARG A 31 2.27 -0.30 15.49
N LYS A 32 2.35 -1.62 15.54
CA LYS A 32 2.92 -2.34 16.69
C LYS A 32 4.40 -2.03 16.90
N ASN A 33 5.09 -1.64 15.84
CA ASN A 33 6.50 -1.24 15.89
C ASN A 33 6.66 0.27 16.11
N ASN A 34 5.60 0.94 16.57
CA ASN A 34 5.60 2.37 16.89
C ASN A 34 5.79 3.30 15.68
N ILE A 35 5.47 2.81 14.49
CA ILE A 35 5.45 3.66 13.31
C ILE A 35 4.12 4.41 13.31
N SER A 36 4.17 5.74 13.23
CA SER A 36 2.95 6.55 13.30
C SER A 36 2.09 6.38 12.06
N ASN A 37 0.79 6.65 12.20
CA ASN A 37 -0.12 6.64 11.04
C ASN A 37 0.32 7.64 9.97
N GLU A 38 0.88 8.77 10.39
CA GLU A 38 1.37 9.78 9.46
C GLU A 38 2.51 9.26 8.61
N GLU A 39 3.44 8.51 9.20
CA GLU A 39 4.53 7.88 8.47
C GLU A 39 4.01 6.79 7.53
N ILE A 40 3.06 5.99 8.00
CA ILE A 40 2.45 4.94 7.20
C ILE A 40 1.77 5.56 5.98
N LYS A 41 0.97 6.60 6.19
CA LYS A 41 0.28 7.30 5.10
C LYS A 41 1.27 7.91 4.11
N ALA A 42 2.34 8.54 4.62
CA ALA A 42 3.36 9.14 3.76
C ALA A 42 4.04 8.08 2.89
N THR A 43 4.38 6.93 3.46
CA THR A 43 4.97 5.82 2.71
C THR A 43 4.04 5.34 1.61
N LEU A 44 2.77 5.14 1.95
CA LEU A 44 1.77 4.68 0.98
C LEU A 44 1.52 5.71 -0.11
N LEU A 45 1.48 6.99 0.26
CA LEU A 45 1.27 8.06 -0.72
C LEU A 45 2.44 8.15 -1.70
N ASN A 46 3.67 7.99 -1.22
CA ASN A 46 4.84 7.99 -2.08
C ASN A 46 4.78 6.83 -3.10
N LEU A 47 4.37 5.66 -2.64
CA LEU A 47 4.19 4.50 -3.53
C LEU A 47 3.04 4.72 -4.51
N PHE A 48 1.96 5.33 -4.05
CA PHE A 48 0.82 5.66 -4.90
C PHE A 48 1.25 6.56 -6.07
N VAL A 49 1.97 7.64 -5.76
CA VAL A 49 2.46 8.57 -6.79
C VAL A 49 3.36 7.85 -7.78
N LYS A 50 4.28 7.02 -7.27
CA LYS A 50 5.19 6.25 -8.12
C LYS A 50 4.43 5.38 -9.14
N TYR A 51 3.48 4.58 -8.65
CA TYR A 51 2.74 3.66 -9.51
C TYR A 51 1.72 4.39 -10.39
N TYR A 52 1.16 5.48 -9.90
CA TYR A 52 0.25 6.30 -10.69
C TYR A 52 0.97 6.89 -11.91
N GLU A 53 2.16 7.44 -11.72
CA GLU A 53 2.96 7.98 -12.80
C GLU A 53 3.38 6.90 -13.80
N GLU A 54 3.78 5.74 -13.33
CA GLU A 54 4.08 4.60 -14.20
C GLU A 54 2.85 4.16 -14.99
N GLY A 55 1.68 4.18 -14.36
CA GLY A 55 0.42 3.81 -15.00
C GLY A 55 0.02 4.75 -16.12
N GLU A 56 0.37 6.04 -16.03
CA GLU A 56 0.10 7.00 -17.09
C GLU A 56 0.86 6.70 -18.38
N ASN A 57 1.92 5.91 -18.29
CA ASN A 57 2.70 5.45 -19.43
C ASN A 57 2.21 4.10 -19.98
N ASN A 58 0.91 3.81 -19.81
CA ASN A 58 0.24 2.59 -20.30
C ASN A 58 0.68 1.30 -19.61
N ASN A 59 1.08 1.40 -18.34
CA ASN A 59 1.39 0.23 -17.54
C ASN A 59 0.19 -0.12 -16.66
N ASP A 60 -0.63 -1.07 -17.12
CA ASP A 60 -1.85 -1.48 -16.42
C ASP A 60 -1.55 -2.11 -15.05
N GLU A 61 -0.43 -2.82 -14.93
CA GLU A 61 -0.02 -3.42 -13.67
C GLU A 61 0.24 -2.35 -12.61
N SER A 62 0.88 -1.26 -12.99
CA SER A 62 1.14 -0.15 -12.08
C SER A 62 -0.14 0.57 -11.68
N ARG A 63 -1.10 0.70 -12.60
CA ARG A 63 -2.41 1.26 -12.25
C ARG A 63 -3.13 0.42 -11.22
N ASP A 64 -3.10 -0.90 -11.36
CA ASP A 64 -3.72 -1.80 -10.39
C ASP A 64 -3.06 -1.65 -9.01
N LYS A 65 -1.75 -1.52 -8.98
CA LYS A 65 -1.02 -1.30 -7.73
C LYS A 65 -1.41 0.02 -7.08
N ALA A 66 -1.52 1.10 -7.87
CA ALA A 66 -1.93 2.41 -7.37
C ALA A 66 -3.35 2.33 -6.79
N ASP A 67 -4.27 1.65 -7.46
CA ASP A 67 -5.65 1.49 -6.99
C ASP A 67 -5.69 0.75 -5.66
N LYS A 68 -4.89 -0.28 -5.48
CA LYS A 68 -4.83 -1.02 -4.21
C LYS A 68 -4.31 -0.14 -3.08
N ILE A 69 -3.31 0.67 -3.36
CA ILE A 69 -2.76 1.60 -2.36
C ILE A 69 -3.80 2.65 -1.99
N ALA A 70 -4.54 3.17 -2.96
CA ALA A 70 -5.63 4.12 -2.70
C ALA A 70 -6.69 3.51 -1.79
N ASP A 71 -7.08 2.27 -2.03
CA ASP A 71 -8.05 1.56 -1.19
C ASP A 71 -7.52 1.39 0.23
N LEU A 72 -6.25 1.07 0.37
CA LEU A 72 -5.63 0.92 1.69
C LEU A 72 -5.57 2.25 2.44
N LEU A 73 -5.27 3.34 1.75
CA LEU A 73 -5.29 4.68 2.34
C LEU A 73 -6.69 5.04 2.84
N ASP A 74 -7.73 4.68 2.08
CA ASP A 74 -9.11 4.91 2.50
C ASP A 74 -9.44 4.13 3.76
N VAL A 75 -9.03 2.88 3.84
CA VAL A 75 -9.25 2.04 5.03
C VAL A 75 -8.60 2.65 6.25
N ILE A 76 -7.39 3.17 6.11
CA ILE A 76 -6.68 3.84 7.21
C ILE A 76 -7.37 5.15 7.59
N ALA A 77 -7.77 5.94 6.59
CA ALA A 77 -8.41 7.25 6.83
C ALA A 77 -9.75 7.13 7.56
N TYR A 78 -10.49 6.05 7.31
CA TYR A 78 -11.79 5.81 7.95
C TYR A 78 -11.70 4.90 9.18
N ASP A 79 -10.50 4.70 9.71
CA ASP A 79 -10.25 3.90 10.92
C ASP A 79 -10.83 2.48 10.87
N ARG A 80 -10.75 1.84 9.70
CA ARG A 80 -11.24 0.48 9.55
C ARG A 80 -10.21 -0.59 9.93
N ILE A 81 -8.99 -0.13 10.17
CA ILE A 81 -7.92 -0.98 10.69
C ILE A 81 -7.06 -0.21 11.68
#